data_ab72d2fcb3d1eb591ae80f71df00aa58
#
_entry.id   ab72d2fcb3d1eb591ae80f71df00aa58
#
_cell.length_a   1.000
_cell.length_b   1.000
_cell.length_c   1.000
_cell.angle_alpha   90.00
_cell.angle_beta   90.00
_cell.angle_gamma   90.00
#
_symmetry.space_group_name_H-M   'P 1'
#
loop_
_entity.id
_entity.type
_entity.pdbx_description
1 polymer ?
#
loop_
_entity_poly.entity_id
_entity_poly.type
_entity_poly.pdbx_seq_one_letter_code
_entity_poly.pdbx_strand_id
1 'polypeptide(L)'
;VGKQTNHHFIPACYLKGFTNGGERDSRFWAFPKDGVKKTYGTNPNDACSKNNYYKLENNTNPLLIEKWYGDVVEPKIGKFLDDLKLNMIFNKDNEGFIWLLSSLFLRTPLWRNNIESPLRRCKEIAISMKNDIDTAGGDLDISCVDFIKDDIICIELEQIKTVANSLFYFNFKLCTTQDNINIITSDAPFILANPDRKIFGLLSTGTILLIPINKNMYIVGTKDIPLNGTHYASKYDVASINTIIWNASEERVFSNNERFIMLDNDDNTIFYP
;
A
#
# COMPACT_ATOMS: atom_id res chain seq x y z
N VAL A 1 -21.29 21.65 7.62
CA VAL A 1 -20.34 20.83 6.88
C VAL A 1 -19.82 19.78 7.85
N GLY A 2 -20.22 18.50 7.68
CA GLY A 2 -19.75 17.40 8.51
C GLY A 2 -18.23 17.32 8.45
N LYS A 3 -17.55 17.19 9.61
CA LYS A 3 -16.11 16.98 9.66
C LYS A 3 -15.82 15.64 8.97
N GLN A 4 -15.06 15.67 7.87
CA GLN A 4 -14.55 14.46 7.24
C GLN A 4 -13.63 13.76 8.24
N THR A 5 -14.11 12.66 8.82
CA THR A 5 -13.37 11.90 9.84
C THR A 5 -12.73 10.64 9.26
N ASN A 6 -13.20 10.19 8.10
CA ASN A 6 -12.75 8.97 7.44
C ASN A 6 -11.63 9.28 6.44
N HIS A 7 -10.40 8.94 6.78
CA HIS A 7 -9.20 9.23 6.00
C HIS A 7 -8.72 7.96 5.30
N HIS A 8 -8.52 8.03 3.98
CA HIS A 8 -8.06 6.90 3.20
C HIS A 8 -6.55 6.69 3.36
N PHE A 9 -6.13 5.47 3.70
CA PHE A 9 -4.75 5.06 3.64
C PHE A 9 -4.35 4.43 2.28
N ILE A 10 -5.33 3.93 1.51
CA ILE A 10 -5.18 3.65 0.08
C ILE A 10 -6.10 4.61 -0.69
N PRO A 11 -5.56 5.40 -1.66
CA PRO A 11 -6.36 6.39 -2.37
C PRO A 11 -7.59 5.81 -3.06
N ALA A 12 -8.76 6.41 -2.86
CA ALA A 12 -10.00 5.95 -3.51
C ALA A 12 -9.94 6.07 -5.04
N CYS A 13 -9.16 7.02 -5.58
CA CYS A 13 -8.90 7.16 -7.02
C CYS A 13 -8.10 5.98 -7.59
N TYR A 14 -7.30 5.29 -6.78
CA TYR A 14 -6.64 4.04 -7.16
C TYR A 14 -7.62 2.86 -7.06
N LEU A 15 -8.35 2.73 -5.96
CA LEU A 15 -9.28 1.60 -5.73
C LEU A 15 -10.39 1.52 -6.79
N LYS A 16 -10.86 2.66 -7.36
CA LYS A 16 -11.85 2.65 -8.42
C LYS A 16 -11.43 1.81 -9.64
N GLY A 17 -10.12 1.65 -9.89
CA GLY A 17 -9.59 0.82 -10.96
C GLY A 17 -9.88 -0.67 -10.84
N PHE A 18 -10.27 -1.13 -9.64
CA PHE A 18 -10.61 -2.53 -9.34
C PHE A 18 -12.12 -2.77 -9.22
N THR A 19 -12.93 -1.82 -9.62
CA THR A 19 -14.39 -1.96 -9.71
C THR A 19 -14.82 -2.24 -11.16
N ASN A 20 -16.04 -2.72 -11.35
CA ASN A 20 -16.58 -2.91 -12.71
C ASN A 20 -16.97 -1.56 -13.36
N GLY A 21 -17.50 -0.62 -12.56
CA GLY A 21 -17.94 0.69 -13.07
C GLY A 21 -16.80 1.71 -13.24
N GLY A 22 -15.67 1.52 -12.57
CA GLY A 22 -14.54 2.46 -12.63
C GLY A 22 -14.74 3.76 -11.84
N GLU A 23 -15.77 3.84 -10.99
CA GLU A 23 -16.09 5.00 -10.18
C GLU A 23 -15.90 4.73 -8.68
N ARG A 24 -15.81 5.79 -7.85
CA ARG A 24 -15.57 5.67 -6.42
C ARG A 24 -16.73 5.04 -5.62
N ASP A 25 -17.93 5.11 -6.12
CA ASP A 25 -19.14 4.50 -5.56
C ASP A 25 -19.48 3.14 -6.19
N SER A 26 -18.75 2.74 -7.23
CA SER A 26 -18.92 1.45 -7.87
C SER A 26 -18.52 0.31 -6.95
N ARG A 27 -19.32 -0.75 -6.96
CA ARG A 27 -19.13 -1.92 -6.10
C ARG A 27 -17.94 -2.76 -6.53
N PHE A 28 -17.21 -3.28 -5.53
CA PHE A 28 -16.28 -4.39 -5.63
C PHE A 28 -16.39 -5.28 -4.38
N TRP A 29 -15.69 -6.40 -4.36
CA TRP A 29 -15.80 -7.41 -3.32
C TRP A 29 -14.56 -7.40 -2.43
N ALA A 30 -14.77 -7.39 -1.12
CA ALA A 30 -13.72 -7.53 -0.11
C ALA A 30 -13.71 -8.97 0.42
N PHE A 31 -12.52 -9.55 0.48
CA PHE A 31 -12.24 -10.90 0.97
C PHE A 31 -11.35 -10.81 2.21
N PRO A 32 -11.94 -10.88 3.43
CA PRO A 32 -11.18 -10.85 4.67
C PRO A 32 -10.32 -12.12 4.84
N LYS A 33 -9.13 -11.97 5.44
CA LYS A 33 -8.20 -13.08 5.71
C LYS A 33 -8.34 -13.66 7.12
N ASP A 34 -9.21 -13.10 7.95
CA ASP A 34 -9.38 -13.52 9.35
C ASP A 34 -10.07 -14.89 9.52
N GLY A 35 -10.56 -15.50 8.44
CA GLY A 35 -11.26 -16.78 8.44
C GLY A 35 -12.64 -16.75 9.12
N VAL A 36 -13.07 -15.60 9.61
CA VAL A 36 -14.33 -15.42 10.37
C VAL A 36 -15.36 -14.66 9.54
N LYS A 37 -14.95 -13.54 8.97
CA LYS A 37 -15.84 -12.69 8.16
C LYS A 37 -16.01 -13.28 6.76
N LYS A 38 -17.26 -13.30 6.30
CA LYS A 38 -17.57 -13.68 4.92
C LYS A 38 -17.18 -12.56 3.95
N THR A 39 -16.96 -12.93 2.69
CA THR A 39 -16.84 -11.99 1.56
C THR A 39 -18.06 -11.06 1.53
N TYR A 40 -17.82 -9.75 1.32
CA TYR A 40 -18.87 -8.74 1.27
C TYR A 40 -18.61 -7.69 0.19
N GLY A 41 -19.69 -7.08 -0.30
CA GLY A 41 -19.59 -5.96 -1.24
C GLY A 41 -19.29 -4.65 -0.51
N THR A 42 -18.39 -3.86 -1.08
CA THR A 42 -18.02 -2.52 -0.62
C THR A 42 -17.76 -1.62 -1.82
N ASN A 43 -17.32 -0.41 -1.60
CA ASN A 43 -16.93 0.55 -2.64
C ASN A 43 -15.63 1.28 -2.24
N PRO A 44 -14.93 1.94 -3.18
CA PRO A 44 -13.72 2.70 -2.91
C PRO A 44 -13.82 3.79 -1.84
N ASN A 45 -14.98 4.42 -1.65
CA ASN A 45 -15.15 5.46 -0.63
C ASN A 45 -15.17 4.90 0.81
N ASP A 46 -15.57 3.64 0.97
CA ASP A 46 -15.66 2.98 2.28
C ASP A 46 -14.46 2.07 2.57
N ALA A 47 -13.77 1.62 1.52
CA ALA A 47 -12.64 0.71 1.65
C ALA A 47 -11.35 1.44 2.02
N CYS A 48 -10.45 0.74 2.73
CA CYS A 48 -9.10 1.21 3.05
C CYS A 48 -9.04 2.59 3.68
N SER A 49 -9.96 2.86 4.60
CA SER A 49 -10.05 4.11 5.36
C SER A 49 -10.12 3.86 6.86
N LYS A 50 -9.65 4.80 7.65
CA LYS A 50 -9.72 4.78 9.12
C LYS A 50 -10.10 6.16 9.65
N ASN A 51 -10.90 6.18 10.71
CA ASN A 51 -11.28 7.42 11.36
C ASN A 51 -10.07 8.17 11.89
N ASN A 52 -9.97 9.46 11.55
CA ASN A 52 -8.93 10.37 12.02
C ASN A 52 -7.49 9.87 11.76
N TYR A 53 -7.25 9.06 10.72
CA TYR A 53 -5.94 8.43 10.46
C TYR A 53 -4.80 9.46 10.34
N TYR A 54 -5.03 10.59 9.65
CA TYR A 54 -4.10 11.70 9.46
C TYR A 54 -4.43 12.94 10.29
N LYS A 55 -5.34 12.82 11.28
CA LYS A 55 -5.63 13.94 12.16
C LYS A 55 -4.46 14.20 13.09
N LEU A 56 -3.90 15.41 13.01
CA LEU A 56 -2.87 15.90 13.94
C LEU A 56 -3.53 16.28 15.27
N GLU A 57 -2.85 15.94 16.37
CA GLU A 57 -3.36 16.18 17.73
C GLU A 57 -2.90 17.54 18.26
N ASN A 58 -1.66 17.93 17.95
CA ASN A 58 -1.02 19.14 18.45
C ASN A 58 -0.87 20.24 17.37
N ASN A 59 -1.78 20.31 16.40
CA ASN A 59 -1.72 21.28 15.32
C ASN A 59 -2.98 22.14 15.27
N THR A 60 -2.83 23.44 15.01
CA THR A 60 -3.96 24.39 14.84
C THR A 60 -4.85 24.03 13.65
N ASN A 61 -4.32 23.30 12.67
CA ASN A 61 -5.08 22.73 11.55
C ASN A 61 -5.00 21.19 11.58
N PRO A 62 -5.86 20.52 12.38
CA PRO A 62 -5.78 19.07 12.55
C PRO A 62 -5.96 18.24 11.28
N LEU A 63 -6.59 18.79 10.24
CA LEU A 63 -6.83 18.11 8.95
C LEU A 63 -5.83 18.50 7.86
N LEU A 64 -4.72 19.15 8.20
CA LEU A 64 -3.74 19.67 7.24
C LEU A 64 -3.25 18.55 6.30
N ILE A 65 -2.87 17.42 6.84
CA ILE A 65 -2.29 16.31 6.07
C ILE A 65 -3.35 15.65 5.16
N GLU A 66 -4.55 15.42 5.67
CA GLU A 66 -5.63 14.85 4.86
C GLU A 66 -6.01 15.78 3.69
N LYS A 67 -6.09 17.08 3.95
CA LYS A 67 -6.35 18.08 2.90
C LYS A 67 -5.22 18.11 1.87
N TRP A 68 -3.97 18.05 2.33
CA TRP A 68 -2.82 18.03 1.41
C TRP A 68 -2.84 16.80 0.49
N TYR A 69 -3.14 15.60 1.04
CA TYR A 69 -3.31 14.41 0.19
C TYR A 69 -4.46 14.58 -0.79
N GLY A 70 -5.63 15.05 -0.35
CA GLY A 70 -6.81 15.22 -1.19
C GLY A 70 -6.67 16.28 -2.27
N ASP A 71 -6.05 17.42 -1.94
CA ASP A 71 -6.00 18.59 -2.82
C ASP A 71 -4.77 18.60 -3.74
N VAL A 72 -3.66 17.96 -3.32
CA VAL A 72 -2.38 18.05 -4.04
C VAL A 72 -1.94 16.70 -4.61
N VAL A 73 -1.97 15.64 -3.83
CA VAL A 73 -1.39 14.34 -4.19
C VAL A 73 -2.35 13.50 -5.04
N GLU A 74 -3.57 13.28 -4.54
CA GLU A 74 -4.54 12.39 -5.20
C GLU A 74 -5.00 12.86 -6.58
N PRO A 75 -5.12 14.18 -6.89
CA PRO A 75 -5.37 14.63 -8.25
C PRO A 75 -4.29 14.24 -9.26
N LYS A 76 -3.00 14.26 -8.84
CA LYS A 76 -1.87 13.84 -9.69
C LYS A 76 -1.90 12.34 -9.93
N ILE A 77 -2.19 11.55 -8.89
CA ILE A 77 -2.38 10.10 -9.01
C ILE A 77 -3.54 9.79 -9.95
N GLY A 78 -4.69 10.43 -9.75
CA GLY A 78 -5.88 10.24 -10.58
C GLY A 78 -5.61 10.51 -12.05
N LYS A 79 -4.97 11.64 -12.35
CA LYS A 79 -4.58 12.00 -13.72
C LYS A 79 -3.65 10.94 -14.35
N PHE A 80 -2.62 10.51 -13.62
CA PHE A 80 -1.71 9.45 -14.11
C PHE A 80 -2.46 8.16 -14.45
N LEU A 81 -3.36 7.70 -13.55
CA LEU A 81 -4.13 6.48 -13.75
C LEU A 81 -5.11 6.57 -14.93
N ASP A 82 -5.75 7.72 -15.10
CA ASP A 82 -6.68 7.96 -16.22
C ASP A 82 -5.90 8.06 -17.55
N ASP A 83 -4.77 8.76 -17.60
CA ASP A 83 -3.89 8.84 -18.77
C ASP A 83 -3.34 7.47 -19.16
N LEU A 84 -2.91 6.65 -18.18
CA LEU A 84 -2.41 5.30 -18.41
C LEU A 84 -3.50 4.39 -18.99
N LYS A 85 -4.73 4.49 -18.47
CA LYS A 85 -5.87 3.71 -18.94
C LYS A 85 -6.26 4.06 -20.39
N LEU A 86 -6.18 5.34 -20.76
CA LEU A 86 -6.58 5.82 -22.08
C LEU A 86 -5.52 5.52 -23.14
N ASN A 87 -4.25 5.77 -22.82
CA ASN A 87 -3.18 5.80 -23.81
C ASN A 87 -2.30 4.56 -23.79
N MET A 88 -2.36 3.76 -22.73
CA MET A 88 -1.47 2.60 -22.49
C MET A 88 0.03 2.96 -22.54
N ILE A 89 0.36 4.25 -22.42
CA ILE A 89 1.73 4.76 -22.42
C ILE A 89 2.17 4.92 -20.96
N PHE A 90 3.13 4.09 -20.59
CA PHE A 90 3.73 4.15 -19.27
C PHE A 90 5.02 4.98 -19.29
N ASN A 91 5.10 5.97 -18.40
CA ASN A 91 6.30 6.75 -18.16
C ASN A 91 6.63 6.72 -16.65
N LYS A 92 7.79 6.14 -16.31
CA LYS A 92 8.26 6.04 -14.92
C LYS A 92 8.57 7.38 -14.28
N ASP A 93 8.90 8.41 -15.08
CA ASP A 93 9.23 9.75 -14.61
C ASP A 93 7.99 10.63 -14.40
N ASN A 94 6.79 10.09 -14.62
CA ASN A 94 5.54 10.80 -14.35
C ASN A 94 5.39 11.05 -12.84
N GLU A 95 5.16 12.31 -12.46
CA GLU A 95 4.99 12.71 -11.06
C GLU A 95 3.85 11.93 -10.37
N GLY A 96 2.73 11.73 -11.05
CA GLY A 96 1.59 10.98 -10.52
C GLY A 96 1.92 9.52 -10.25
N PHE A 97 2.82 8.90 -11.04
CA PHE A 97 3.32 7.55 -10.78
C PHE A 97 4.16 7.49 -9.50
N ILE A 98 5.09 8.43 -9.33
CA ILE A 98 5.93 8.50 -8.11
C ILE A 98 5.05 8.72 -6.87
N TRP A 99 4.05 9.62 -6.95
CA TRP A 99 3.09 9.83 -5.87
C TRP A 99 2.25 8.59 -5.58
N LEU A 100 1.81 7.85 -6.61
CA LEU A 100 1.08 6.59 -6.45
C LEU A 100 1.92 5.60 -5.65
N LEU A 101 3.15 5.31 -6.11
CA LEU A 101 4.02 4.33 -5.45
C LEU A 101 4.34 4.72 -4.01
N SER A 102 4.71 5.98 -3.78
CA SER A 102 4.99 6.48 -2.42
C SER A 102 3.77 6.38 -1.52
N SER A 103 2.57 6.69 -2.04
CA SER A 103 1.32 6.57 -1.28
C SER A 103 0.98 5.12 -0.95
N LEU A 104 1.07 4.21 -1.92
CA LEU A 104 0.77 2.78 -1.70
C LEU A 104 1.76 2.10 -0.75
N PHE A 105 2.97 2.62 -0.63
CA PHE A 105 4.00 2.10 0.27
C PHE A 105 3.86 2.68 1.68
N LEU A 106 3.86 4.02 1.81
CA LEU A 106 4.02 4.70 3.10
C LEU A 106 2.72 4.89 3.88
N ARG A 107 1.58 5.07 3.20
CA ARG A 107 0.29 5.40 3.85
C ARG A 107 -0.39 4.20 4.53
N THR A 108 0.12 2.98 4.32
CA THR A 108 -0.54 1.77 4.79
C THR A 108 -0.39 1.57 6.30
N PRO A 109 -1.37 0.93 6.99
CA PRO A 109 -1.21 0.52 8.37
C PRO A 109 0.00 -0.39 8.60
N LEU A 110 0.33 -1.25 7.62
CA LEU A 110 1.51 -2.09 7.67
C LEU A 110 2.80 -1.26 7.84
N TRP A 111 2.98 -0.23 7.01
CA TRP A 111 4.14 0.66 7.13
C TRP A 111 4.17 1.38 8.48
N ARG A 112 3.04 1.92 8.92
CA ARG A 112 2.93 2.62 10.20
C ARG A 112 3.27 1.69 11.37
N ASN A 113 2.77 0.47 11.38
CA ASN A 113 3.10 -0.54 12.37
C ASN A 113 4.58 -0.87 12.40
N ASN A 114 5.25 -0.88 11.23
CA ASN A 114 6.70 -1.12 11.14
C ASN A 114 7.53 0.01 11.78
N ILE A 115 7.01 1.23 11.85
CA ILE A 115 7.62 2.36 12.58
C ILE A 115 7.24 2.29 14.06
N GLU A 116 5.96 2.16 14.37
CA GLU A 116 5.44 2.23 15.75
C GLU A 116 5.93 1.07 16.62
N SER A 117 6.03 -0.14 16.08
CA SER A 117 6.39 -1.32 16.85
C SER A 117 7.80 -1.26 17.46
N PRO A 118 8.88 -0.90 16.74
CA PRO A 118 10.20 -0.67 17.32
C PRO A 118 10.22 0.47 18.36
N LEU A 119 9.53 1.58 18.07
CA LEU A 119 9.47 2.72 18.97
C LEU A 119 8.79 2.36 20.29
N ARG A 120 7.67 1.64 20.23
CA ARG A 120 6.99 1.12 21.43
C ARG A 120 7.91 0.21 22.23
N ARG A 121 8.66 -0.66 21.57
CA ARG A 121 9.63 -1.53 22.27
C ARG A 121 10.74 -0.75 22.95
N CYS A 122 11.28 0.29 22.30
CA CYS A 122 12.25 1.19 22.92
C CYS A 122 11.67 1.87 24.17
N LYS A 123 10.43 2.34 24.10
CA LYS A 123 9.73 2.95 25.24
C LYS A 123 9.54 1.97 26.39
N GLU A 124 9.13 0.73 26.12
CA GLU A 124 8.98 -0.33 27.13
C GLU A 124 10.31 -0.61 27.86
N ILE A 125 11.42 -0.70 27.11
CA ILE A 125 12.77 -0.90 27.68
C ILE A 125 13.16 0.31 28.52
N ALA A 126 12.98 1.53 28.03
CA ALA A 126 13.32 2.76 28.75
C ALA A 126 12.53 2.89 30.08
N ILE A 127 11.24 2.54 30.07
CA ILE A 127 10.43 2.49 31.32
C ILE A 127 10.97 1.47 32.28
N SER A 128 11.35 0.27 31.83
CA SER A 128 11.97 -0.74 32.71
C SER A 128 13.26 -0.23 33.32
N MET A 129 14.16 0.36 32.53
CA MET A 129 15.43 0.94 33.00
C MET A 129 15.19 2.08 34.00
N LYS A 130 14.21 2.96 33.73
CA LYS A 130 13.85 4.04 34.66
C LYS A 130 13.43 3.47 36.03
N ASN A 131 12.56 2.47 36.04
CA ASN A 131 12.10 1.84 37.31
C ASN A 131 13.25 1.24 38.11
N ASP A 132 14.23 0.61 37.43
CA ASP A 132 15.42 0.03 38.11
C ASP A 132 16.30 1.14 38.69
N ILE A 133 16.52 2.23 37.95
CA ILE A 133 17.32 3.39 38.39
C ILE A 133 16.63 4.14 39.53
N ASP A 134 15.32 4.40 39.44
CA ASP A 134 14.53 5.05 40.46
C ASP A 134 14.56 4.24 41.76
N THR A 135 14.50 2.89 41.66
CA THR A 135 14.62 1.99 42.80
C THR A 135 16.00 2.06 43.46
N ALA A 136 17.04 2.33 42.67
CA ALA A 136 18.42 2.53 43.16
C ALA A 136 18.69 3.96 43.68
N GLY A 137 17.68 4.85 43.71
CA GLY A 137 17.77 6.24 44.15
C GLY A 137 18.32 7.22 43.11
N GLY A 138 18.35 6.82 41.84
CA GLY A 138 18.68 7.68 40.69
C GLY A 138 17.45 8.30 40.07
N ASP A 139 17.65 9.06 38.98
CA ASP A 139 16.60 9.61 38.10
C ASP A 139 17.04 9.47 36.66
N LEU A 140 16.15 8.96 35.80
CA LEU A 140 16.37 8.82 34.36
C LEU A 140 15.26 9.53 33.58
N ASP A 141 15.64 10.54 32.79
CA ASP A 141 14.73 11.18 31.84
C ASP A 141 14.51 10.27 30.63
N ILE A 142 13.27 9.86 30.38
CA ILE A 142 12.85 9.04 29.26
C ILE A 142 11.98 9.81 28.26
N SER A 143 11.90 11.14 28.35
CA SER A 143 11.06 11.97 27.48
C SER A 143 11.42 11.82 25.98
N CYS A 144 12.67 11.50 25.68
CA CYS A 144 13.15 11.27 24.32
C CYS A 144 12.54 10.06 23.59
N VAL A 145 11.89 9.14 24.32
CA VAL A 145 11.21 7.97 23.75
C VAL A 145 9.69 8.07 23.82
N ASP A 146 9.15 9.25 24.13
CA ASP A 146 7.72 9.50 24.23
C ASP A 146 7.15 10.00 22.89
N PHE A 147 7.09 9.10 21.90
CA PHE A 147 6.55 9.41 20.57
C PHE A 147 5.03 9.49 20.59
N ILE A 148 4.50 10.53 19.97
CA ILE A 148 3.09 10.73 19.75
C ILE A 148 2.71 10.42 18.27
N LYS A 149 1.43 10.36 17.98
CA LYS A 149 0.92 10.10 16.64
C LYS A 149 1.43 11.09 15.59
N ASP A 150 1.54 12.38 15.95
CA ASP A 150 2.01 13.42 15.05
C ASP A 150 3.46 13.17 14.61
N ASP A 151 4.32 12.65 15.50
CA ASP A 151 5.70 12.27 15.18
C ASP A 151 5.74 11.15 14.15
N ILE A 152 4.87 10.14 14.28
CA ILE A 152 4.76 9.03 13.32
C ILE A 152 4.33 9.54 11.95
N ILE A 153 3.37 10.46 11.90
CA ILE A 153 2.94 11.10 10.64
C ILE A 153 4.10 11.91 10.03
N CYS A 154 4.86 12.64 10.83
CA CYS A 154 6.04 13.37 10.35
C CYS A 154 7.10 12.41 9.76
N ILE A 155 7.42 11.32 10.45
CA ILE A 155 8.35 10.30 9.94
C ILE A 155 7.85 9.73 8.60
N GLU A 156 6.55 9.42 8.49
CA GLU A 156 5.94 8.94 7.24
C GLU A 156 6.16 9.94 6.09
N LEU A 157 5.90 11.22 6.32
CA LEU A 157 6.05 12.27 5.31
C LEU A 157 7.52 12.50 4.89
N GLU A 158 8.45 12.46 5.84
CA GLU A 158 9.88 12.58 5.57
C GLU A 158 10.41 11.45 4.70
N GLN A 159 9.87 10.24 4.83
CA GLN A 159 10.24 9.09 4.01
C GLN A 159 9.82 9.21 2.54
N ILE A 160 8.85 10.07 2.19
CA ILE A 160 8.36 10.21 0.80
C ILE A 160 9.53 10.50 -0.15
N LYS A 161 10.41 11.45 0.20
CA LYS A 161 11.56 11.79 -0.62
C LYS A 161 12.55 10.64 -0.77
N THR A 162 12.79 9.90 0.31
CA THR A 162 13.71 8.75 0.32
C THR A 162 13.16 7.63 -0.58
N VAL A 163 11.87 7.32 -0.47
CA VAL A 163 11.20 6.33 -1.31
C VAL A 163 11.22 6.77 -2.77
N ALA A 164 10.83 8.01 -3.08
CA ALA A 164 10.83 8.55 -4.43
C ALA A 164 12.23 8.42 -5.07
N ASN A 165 13.28 8.84 -4.37
CA ASN A 165 14.66 8.73 -4.85
C ASN A 165 15.07 7.27 -5.10
N SER A 166 14.62 6.34 -4.24
CA SER A 166 14.92 4.92 -4.40
C SER A 166 14.26 4.33 -5.65
N LEU A 167 13.07 4.80 -6.00
CA LEU A 167 12.32 4.33 -7.17
C LEU A 167 12.98 4.71 -8.51
N PHE A 168 13.79 5.78 -8.57
CA PHE A 168 14.53 6.12 -9.78
C PHE A 168 15.52 5.05 -10.23
N TYR A 169 16.02 4.22 -9.31
CA TYR A 169 16.94 3.13 -9.62
C TYR A 169 16.24 1.91 -10.25
N PHE A 170 14.91 1.89 -10.27
CA PHE A 170 14.16 0.76 -10.81
C PHE A 170 13.89 0.91 -12.31
N ASN A 171 13.98 -0.20 -13.01
CA ASN A 171 13.39 -0.39 -14.31
C ASN A 171 11.98 -0.96 -14.09
N PHE A 172 11.00 -0.38 -14.75
CA PHE A 172 9.60 -0.77 -14.61
C PHE A 172 9.05 -1.30 -15.93
N LYS A 173 8.16 -2.29 -15.82
CA LYS A 173 7.44 -2.86 -16.95
C LYS A 173 5.95 -2.88 -16.65
N LEU A 174 5.17 -2.30 -17.54
CA LEU A 174 3.71 -2.43 -17.53
C LEU A 174 3.31 -3.77 -18.11
N CYS A 175 2.48 -4.50 -17.38
CA CYS A 175 1.92 -5.77 -17.79
C CYS A 175 0.40 -5.64 -17.84
N THR A 176 -0.23 -6.26 -18.84
CA THR A 176 -1.68 -6.22 -19.06
C THR A 176 -2.25 -7.62 -19.07
N THR A 177 -3.47 -7.79 -18.62
CA THR A 177 -4.18 -9.06 -18.69
C THR A 177 -4.98 -9.16 -19.97
N GLN A 178 -5.31 -10.39 -20.37
CA GLN A 178 -6.31 -10.65 -21.39
C GLN A 178 -7.73 -10.42 -20.82
N ASP A 179 -8.71 -10.23 -21.69
CA ASP A 179 -10.10 -10.02 -21.30
C ASP A 179 -10.63 -11.11 -20.36
N ASN A 180 -11.42 -10.68 -19.36
CA ASN A 180 -12.06 -11.51 -18.36
C ASN A 180 -11.15 -12.20 -17.31
N ILE A 181 -9.85 -11.91 -17.29
CA ILE A 181 -8.94 -12.39 -16.26
C ILE A 181 -8.43 -11.18 -15.47
N ASN A 182 -8.85 -11.08 -14.22
CA ASN A 182 -8.65 -9.86 -13.45
C ASN A 182 -7.61 -10.01 -12.34
N ILE A 183 -6.82 -8.95 -12.19
CA ILE A 183 -5.91 -8.72 -11.06
C ILE A 183 -6.73 -8.21 -9.87
N ILE A 184 -6.42 -8.72 -8.70
CA ILE A 184 -6.94 -8.21 -7.42
C ILE A 184 -6.02 -7.11 -6.87
N THR A 185 -6.49 -6.41 -5.84
CA THR A 185 -5.65 -5.52 -5.03
C THR A 185 -5.85 -5.83 -3.54
N SER A 186 -5.15 -5.11 -2.66
CA SER A 186 -5.22 -5.35 -1.22
C SER A 186 -5.12 -4.05 -0.41
N ASP A 187 -5.16 -4.19 0.91
CA ASP A 187 -4.86 -3.15 1.88
C ASP A 187 -3.36 -2.83 2.03
N ALA A 188 -2.48 -3.62 1.36
CA ALA A 188 -1.04 -3.40 1.23
C ALA A 188 -0.57 -3.69 -0.21
N PRO A 189 -0.95 -2.87 -1.20
CA PRO A 189 -0.77 -3.21 -2.62
C PRO A 189 0.64 -2.94 -3.16
N PHE A 190 1.55 -2.37 -2.38
CA PHE A 190 2.95 -2.19 -2.75
C PHE A 190 3.75 -3.38 -2.23
N ILE A 191 4.03 -4.34 -3.10
CA ILE A 191 4.62 -5.61 -2.73
C ILE A 191 6.09 -5.64 -3.08
N LEU A 192 6.92 -5.95 -2.08
CA LEU A 192 8.34 -6.26 -2.23
C LEU A 192 8.52 -7.78 -2.16
N ALA A 193 9.27 -8.34 -3.10
CA ALA A 193 9.70 -9.73 -3.10
C ALA A 193 11.20 -9.81 -3.35
N ASN A 194 11.85 -10.80 -2.75
CA ASN A 194 13.25 -11.13 -3.02
C ASN A 194 13.44 -12.64 -2.89
N PRO A 195 13.68 -13.35 -4.00
CA PRO A 195 13.80 -14.80 -3.97
C PRO A 195 15.01 -15.30 -3.20
N ASP A 196 16.06 -14.48 -3.10
CA ASP A 196 17.36 -14.89 -2.53
C ASP A 196 17.53 -14.51 -1.06
N ARG A 197 16.65 -13.65 -0.51
CA ARG A 197 16.83 -13.07 0.83
C ARG A 197 15.54 -13.07 1.63
N LYS A 198 15.63 -13.48 2.90
CA LYS A 198 14.52 -13.37 3.85
C LYS A 198 14.37 -11.95 4.44
N ILE A 199 15.48 -11.23 4.61
CA ILE A 199 15.52 -9.85 5.11
C ILE A 199 16.07 -8.97 3.99
N PHE A 200 15.24 -8.07 3.50
CA PHE A 200 15.57 -7.18 2.39
C PHE A 200 14.74 -5.89 2.47
N GLY A 201 15.16 -4.89 1.73
CA GLY A 201 14.45 -3.62 1.59
C GLY A 201 14.41 -3.18 0.14
N LEU A 202 13.86 -2.00 -0.09
CA LEU A 202 13.66 -1.42 -1.42
C LEU A 202 14.97 -1.39 -2.25
N LEU A 203 16.10 -1.08 -1.61
CA LEU A 203 17.40 -0.97 -2.29
C LEU A 203 18.24 -2.25 -2.28
N SER A 204 17.76 -3.34 -1.71
CA SER A 204 18.51 -4.62 -1.71
C SER A 204 18.61 -5.18 -3.13
N THR A 205 19.75 -5.81 -3.45
CA THR A 205 19.94 -6.55 -4.71
C THR A 205 18.94 -7.71 -4.81
N GLY A 206 18.39 -7.97 -5.98
CA GLY A 206 17.37 -8.99 -6.21
C GLY A 206 15.96 -8.59 -5.80
N THR A 207 15.75 -7.35 -5.28
CA THR A 207 14.40 -6.89 -4.92
C THR A 207 13.56 -6.64 -6.16
N ILE A 208 12.40 -7.25 -6.18
CA ILE A 208 11.34 -7.12 -7.18
C ILE A 208 10.17 -6.36 -6.55
N LEU A 209 9.64 -5.39 -7.29
CA LEU A 209 8.39 -4.69 -6.98
C LEU A 209 7.26 -5.32 -7.79
N LEU A 210 6.12 -5.56 -7.14
CA LEU A 210 4.88 -5.91 -7.79
C LEU A 210 3.78 -4.97 -7.31
N ILE A 211 3.15 -4.25 -8.25
CA ILE A 211 2.16 -3.24 -7.95
C ILE A 211 0.96 -3.43 -8.90
N PRO A 212 -0.19 -3.91 -8.40
CA PRO A 212 -1.43 -3.88 -9.17
C PRO A 212 -1.82 -2.42 -9.44
N ILE A 213 -2.24 -2.10 -10.65
CA ILE A 213 -2.63 -0.73 -11.07
C ILE A 213 -4.14 -0.62 -11.22
N ASN A 214 -4.74 -1.60 -11.84
CA ASN A 214 -6.18 -1.79 -11.92
C ASN A 214 -6.49 -3.27 -12.21
N LYS A 215 -7.74 -3.63 -12.36
CA LYS A 215 -8.15 -5.02 -12.60
C LYS A 215 -7.54 -5.68 -13.84
N ASN A 216 -6.97 -4.91 -14.77
CA ASN A 216 -6.39 -5.41 -16.03
C ASN A 216 -4.90 -5.08 -16.20
N MET A 217 -4.29 -4.39 -15.24
CA MET A 217 -2.91 -3.93 -15.35
C MET A 217 -2.16 -4.05 -14.03
N TYR A 218 -0.90 -4.42 -14.12
CA TYR A 218 0.05 -4.37 -13.02
C TYR A 218 1.43 -3.93 -13.51
N ILE A 219 2.26 -3.47 -12.59
CA ILE A 219 3.64 -3.07 -12.87
C ILE A 219 4.58 -3.99 -12.09
N VAL A 220 5.63 -4.44 -12.79
CA VAL A 220 6.79 -5.09 -12.19
C VAL A 220 7.96 -4.13 -12.25
N GLY A 221 8.71 -4.02 -11.16
CA GLY A 221 9.92 -3.20 -11.06
C GLY A 221 11.11 -4.02 -10.57
N THR A 222 12.28 -3.82 -11.16
CA THR A 222 13.56 -4.39 -10.69
C THR A 222 14.71 -3.45 -11.01
N LYS A 223 15.79 -3.53 -10.24
CA LYS A 223 17.03 -2.75 -10.49
C LYS A 223 18.02 -3.52 -11.32
N ASP A 224 18.01 -4.82 -11.21
CA ASP A 224 19.10 -5.68 -11.65
C ASP A 224 18.97 -6.14 -13.11
N ILE A 225 17.77 -6.02 -13.67
CA ILE A 225 17.48 -6.47 -15.04
C ILE A 225 16.75 -5.38 -15.80
N PRO A 226 17.19 -5.01 -17.01
CA PRO A 226 16.41 -4.13 -17.88
C PRO A 226 15.08 -4.79 -18.25
N LEU A 227 13.97 -4.08 -17.99
CA LEU A 227 12.64 -4.53 -18.36
C LEU A 227 12.16 -3.75 -19.59
N ASN A 228 11.99 -4.44 -20.73
CA ASN A 228 11.59 -3.82 -22.00
C ASN A 228 10.22 -4.33 -22.45
N GLY A 229 9.50 -3.45 -23.18
CA GLY A 229 8.24 -3.77 -23.85
C GLY A 229 7.05 -3.95 -22.91
N THR A 230 5.89 -4.24 -23.50
CA THR A 230 4.66 -4.61 -22.79
C THR A 230 4.56 -6.12 -22.70
N HIS A 231 4.07 -6.64 -21.58
CA HIS A 231 3.83 -8.07 -21.39
C HIS A 231 2.33 -8.33 -21.28
N TYR A 232 1.86 -9.33 -22.02
CA TYR A 232 0.49 -9.84 -21.89
C TYR A 232 0.51 -11.05 -20.98
N ALA A 233 -0.05 -10.88 -19.79
CA ALA A 233 -0.08 -11.92 -18.77
C ALA A 233 -1.03 -13.06 -19.16
N SER A 234 -0.55 -14.27 -19.11
CA SER A 234 -1.36 -15.48 -19.25
C SER A 234 -2.29 -15.67 -18.04
N LYS A 235 -3.22 -16.61 -18.14
CA LYS A 235 -4.08 -16.98 -17.00
C LYS A 235 -3.25 -17.46 -15.80
N TYR A 236 -2.18 -18.19 -16.04
CA TYR A 236 -1.26 -18.67 -14.99
C TYR A 236 -0.52 -17.50 -14.32
N ASP A 237 -0.02 -16.53 -15.13
CA ASP A 237 0.65 -15.34 -14.58
C ASP A 237 -0.29 -14.56 -13.66
N VAL A 238 -1.55 -14.36 -14.07
CA VAL A 238 -2.54 -13.66 -13.24
C VAL A 238 -2.84 -14.43 -11.96
N ALA A 239 -3.01 -15.75 -12.03
CA ALA A 239 -3.21 -16.58 -10.83
C ALA A 239 -2.03 -16.48 -9.86
N SER A 240 -0.81 -16.54 -10.38
CA SER A 240 0.43 -16.38 -9.61
C SER A 240 0.49 -15.01 -8.92
N ILE A 241 0.21 -13.93 -9.65
CA ILE A 241 0.21 -12.56 -9.14
C ILE A 241 -0.86 -12.38 -8.08
N ASN A 242 -2.07 -12.89 -8.30
CA ASN A 242 -3.15 -12.82 -7.32
C ASN A 242 -2.78 -13.58 -6.03
N THR A 243 -2.09 -14.72 -6.15
CA THR A 243 -1.57 -15.48 -5.01
C THR A 243 -0.52 -14.65 -4.23
N ILE A 244 0.38 -13.97 -4.93
CA ILE A 244 1.37 -13.09 -4.29
C ILE A 244 0.68 -11.94 -3.57
N ILE A 245 -0.31 -11.29 -4.20
CA ILE A 245 -1.09 -10.20 -3.60
C ILE A 245 -1.85 -10.69 -2.35
N TRP A 246 -2.51 -11.87 -2.44
CA TRP A 246 -3.19 -12.49 -1.32
C TRP A 246 -2.24 -12.73 -0.15
N ASN A 247 -1.07 -13.32 -0.41
CA ASN A 247 -0.09 -13.62 0.64
C ASN A 247 0.49 -12.37 1.29
N ALA A 248 0.72 -11.30 0.51
CA ALA A 248 1.28 -10.04 0.98
C ALA A 248 0.27 -9.11 1.66
N SER A 249 -1.03 -9.33 1.48
CA SER A 249 -2.06 -8.50 2.12
C SER A 249 -2.13 -8.74 3.63
N GLU A 250 -2.49 -7.71 4.39
CA GLU A 250 -2.59 -7.76 5.84
C GLU A 250 -3.94 -8.34 6.29
N GLU A 251 -5.03 -7.63 6.03
CA GLU A 251 -6.36 -7.98 6.51
C GLU A 251 -7.29 -8.49 5.39
N ARG A 252 -7.14 -7.96 4.16
CA ARG A 252 -8.09 -8.25 3.09
C ARG A 252 -7.56 -7.93 1.69
N VAL A 253 -8.13 -8.61 0.71
CA VAL A 253 -7.97 -8.28 -0.71
C VAL A 253 -9.29 -7.82 -1.31
N PHE A 254 -9.21 -7.18 -2.48
CA PHE A 254 -10.37 -6.65 -3.20
C PHE A 254 -10.36 -7.12 -4.65
N SER A 255 -11.53 -7.53 -5.13
CA SER A 255 -11.76 -7.96 -6.51
C SER A 255 -13.03 -7.33 -7.09
N ASN A 256 -13.04 -7.09 -8.39
CA ASN A 256 -14.25 -6.66 -9.10
C ASN A 256 -15.34 -7.76 -9.17
N ASN A 257 -14.99 -9.02 -8.92
CA ASN A 257 -15.87 -10.19 -8.97
C ASN A 257 -15.94 -10.90 -7.62
N GLU A 258 -17.00 -11.68 -7.40
CA GLU A 258 -17.20 -12.54 -6.21
C GLU A 258 -16.21 -13.69 -6.11
N ARG A 259 -15.45 -13.94 -7.17
CA ARG A 259 -14.40 -14.94 -7.27
C ARG A 259 -13.24 -14.39 -8.07
N PHE A 260 -12.03 -14.83 -7.76
CA PHE A 260 -10.84 -14.54 -8.55
C PHE A 260 -9.97 -15.79 -8.68
N ILE A 261 -9.08 -15.80 -9.66
CA ILE A 261 -8.17 -16.91 -9.86
C ILE A 261 -6.92 -16.75 -8.99
N MET A 262 -6.43 -17.86 -8.45
CA MET A 262 -5.14 -17.96 -7.76
C MET A 262 -4.55 -19.35 -7.95
N LEU A 263 -3.33 -19.58 -7.46
CA LEU A 263 -2.70 -20.90 -7.43
C LEU A 263 -3.04 -21.62 -6.12
N ASP A 264 -3.28 -22.93 -6.20
CA ASP A 264 -3.32 -23.80 -5.02
C ASP A 264 -1.90 -24.24 -4.60
N ASN A 265 -1.81 -25.13 -3.61
CA ASN A 265 -0.54 -25.64 -3.10
C ASN A 265 0.25 -26.51 -4.10
N ASP A 266 -0.40 -26.98 -5.16
CA ASP A 266 0.18 -27.79 -6.24
C ASP A 266 0.40 -26.97 -7.52
N ASP A 267 0.38 -25.63 -7.40
CA ASP A 267 0.53 -24.68 -8.51
C ASP A 267 -0.55 -24.78 -9.60
N ASN A 268 -1.71 -25.35 -9.30
CA ASN A 268 -2.82 -25.35 -10.24
C ASN A 268 -3.64 -24.05 -10.12
N THR A 269 -4.13 -23.56 -11.25
CA THR A 269 -5.04 -22.41 -11.27
C THR A 269 -6.43 -22.79 -10.78
N ILE A 270 -6.87 -22.21 -9.68
CA ILE A 270 -8.19 -22.40 -9.08
C ILE A 270 -8.97 -21.08 -8.99
N PHE A 271 -10.29 -21.17 -8.77
CA PHE A 271 -11.11 -20.02 -8.36
C PHE A 271 -11.22 -19.98 -6.85
N TYR A 272 -11.01 -18.80 -6.27
CA TYR A 272 -11.14 -18.53 -4.84
C TYR A 272 -12.26 -17.50 -4.60
N PRO A 273 -13.07 -17.65 -3.56
CA PRO A 273 -13.53 -18.87 -2.90
C PRO A 273 -14.44 -19.64 -3.81
#